data_72f5f57efe58f39b8e17408f9c441d15
#
_entry.id   72f5f57efe58f39b8e17408f9c441d15
#
_cell.length_a   1.000
_cell.length_b   1.000
_cell.length_c   1.000
_cell.angle_alpha   90.00
_cell.angle_beta   90.00
_cell.angle_gamma   90.00
#
_symmetry.space_group_name_H-M   'P 1'
#
loop_
_entity.id
_entity.type
_entity.pdbx_description
1 polymer ?
#
loop_
_entity_poly.entity_id
_entity_poly.type
_entity_poly.pdbx_seq_one_letter_code
_entity_poly.pdbx_strand_id
1 'polypeptide(L)'
;MDLKLSYKNAERILEVEDGEVPYLRYPLLSDTGIVKHGFSTRLGGVSEGCYASMNLSFTRGDREEDVRENFCRIADAIGVRCEDMVFSQQTHTSNVRVVTEADRGMGITRPLAWQDVDGLVTDVPGICLVTFYADCVPLFFVDPVKKVIGLSHSGWRGTVAKIGKETVRKMREVYGCDPGDILAAVGPSICQDCYEVSEEVIQQFQEHFSEKDWASLFYKKENGKYQMDLWRANEMIFLESGIKTEHIAVTNICTHCNSEVLYSHRAMGDQRGNLAAFLALNEET
;
A
#
# COMPACT_ATOMS: atom_id res chain seq x y z
N MET A 1 14.96 -7.23 17.21
CA MET A 1 14.90 -5.83 17.74
C MET A 1 13.44 -5.55 17.95
N ASP A 2 12.99 -5.29 19.18
CA ASP A 2 11.56 -5.03 19.41
C ASP A 2 11.14 -3.75 18.68
N LEU A 3 10.37 -3.89 17.61
CA LEU A 3 9.86 -2.77 16.84
C LEU A 3 8.80 -2.02 17.67
N LYS A 4 9.17 -0.85 18.19
CA LYS A 4 8.24 -0.02 18.95
C LYS A 4 7.38 0.81 18.01
N LEU A 5 6.12 0.41 17.88
CA LEU A 5 5.11 1.12 17.10
C LEU A 5 4.11 1.81 18.01
N SER A 6 3.71 3.03 17.63
CA SER A 6 2.60 3.77 18.22
C SER A 6 1.33 3.45 17.42
N TYR A 7 0.35 2.85 18.07
CA TYR A 7 -0.93 2.47 17.48
C TYR A 7 -2.00 3.52 17.80
N LYS A 8 -2.94 3.75 16.88
CA LYS A 8 -4.06 4.71 17.10
C LYS A 8 -5.18 4.11 17.96
N ASN A 9 -5.26 2.80 18.07
CA ASN A 9 -6.18 2.08 18.96
C ASN A 9 -5.52 0.76 19.43
N ALA A 10 -6.20 0.03 20.30
CA ALA A 10 -5.68 -1.21 20.88
C ALA A 10 -5.98 -2.47 20.05
N GLU A 11 -6.59 -2.34 18.87
CA GLU A 11 -6.94 -3.47 18.03
C GLU A 11 -5.68 -4.07 17.37
N ARG A 12 -5.60 -5.38 17.30
CA ARG A 12 -4.55 -6.14 16.62
C ARG A 12 -4.94 -6.38 15.16
N ILE A 13 -4.79 -5.37 14.31
CA ILE A 13 -5.13 -5.41 12.88
C ILE A 13 -3.95 -5.91 12.06
N LEU A 14 -2.74 -5.53 12.45
CA LEU A 14 -1.49 -5.94 11.83
C LEU A 14 -0.62 -6.69 12.84
N GLU A 15 0.22 -7.57 12.32
CA GLU A 15 1.30 -8.22 13.04
C GLU A 15 2.64 -7.69 12.57
N VAL A 16 3.60 -7.62 13.48
CA VAL A 16 4.99 -7.36 13.20
C VAL A 16 5.70 -8.69 13.03
N GLU A 17 6.28 -8.93 11.86
CA GLU A 17 7.27 -9.98 11.67
C GLU A 17 8.63 -9.42 12.09
N ASP A 18 9.06 -9.85 13.27
CA ASP A 18 10.31 -9.40 13.89
C ASP A 18 11.49 -10.21 13.31
N GLY A 19 12.62 -9.55 13.04
CA GLY A 19 13.79 -10.16 12.46
C GLY A 19 14.87 -9.15 12.13
N GLU A 20 15.83 -9.55 11.28
CA GLU A 20 16.83 -8.63 10.73
C GLU A 20 16.22 -7.60 9.80
N VAL A 21 15.14 -7.96 9.10
CA VAL A 21 14.36 -7.10 8.22
C VAL A 21 12.89 -7.12 8.69
N PRO A 22 12.51 -6.28 9.65
CA PRO A 22 11.16 -6.28 10.19
C PRO A 22 10.16 -5.68 9.20
N TYR A 23 8.98 -6.31 9.09
CA TYR A 23 7.88 -5.85 8.26
C TYR A 23 6.52 -6.09 8.91
N LEU A 24 5.47 -5.52 8.34
CA LEU A 24 4.10 -5.61 8.84
C LEU A 24 3.25 -6.48 7.91
N ARG A 25 2.38 -7.32 8.47
CA ARG A 25 1.43 -8.14 7.72
C ARG A 25 0.04 -8.12 8.33
N TYR A 26 -0.95 -8.56 7.56
CA TYR A 26 -2.36 -8.67 7.96
C TYR A 26 -2.72 -10.12 8.22
N PRO A 27 -3.11 -10.53 9.44
CA PRO A 27 -3.67 -11.86 9.70
C PRO A 27 -4.81 -12.20 8.75
N LEU A 28 -5.73 -11.24 8.50
CA LEU A 28 -6.85 -11.40 7.55
C LEU A 28 -6.42 -11.96 6.19
N LEU A 29 -5.28 -11.53 5.67
CA LEU A 29 -4.76 -11.98 4.37
C LEU A 29 -3.92 -13.25 4.51
N SER A 30 -3.10 -13.34 5.57
CA SER A 30 -2.25 -14.52 5.86
C SER A 30 -3.06 -15.78 6.08
N ASP A 31 -4.20 -15.66 6.78
CA ASP A 31 -5.07 -16.80 7.16
C ASP A 31 -5.74 -17.45 5.93
N THR A 32 -5.73 -16.80 4.77
CA THR A 32 -6.14 -17.43 3.50
C THR A 32 -5.23 -18.57 3.09
N GLY A 33 -3.98 -18.56 3.53
CA GLY A 33 -2.96 -19.56 3.18
C GLY A 33 -2.47 -19.49 1.73
N ILE A 34 -3.00 -18.58 0.90
CA ILE A 34 -2.68 -18.51 -0.54
C ILE A 34 -1.74 -17.38 -0.93
N VAL A 35 -1.41 -16.47 0.01
CA VAL A 35 -0.58 -15.30 -0.30
C VAL A 35 0.61 -15.15 0.65
N LYS A 36 1.68 -14.56 0.13
CA LYS A 36 2.75 -13.90 0.87
C LYS A 36 2.58 -12.40 0.69
N HIS A 37 2.66 -11.64 1.78
CA HIS A 37 2.52 -10.19 1.70
C HIS A 37 3.25 -9.50 2.84
N GLY A 38 3.54 -8.22 2.66
CA GLY A 38 4.15 -7.41 3.69
C GLY A 38 4.12 -5.93 3.34
N PHE A 39 4.24 -5.11 4.38
CA PHE A 39 4.54 -3.69 4.28
C PHE A 39 5.86 -3.44 4.99
N SER A 40 6.85 -2.87 4.28
CA SER A 40 8.19 -2.69 4.81
C SER A 40 8.23 -1.66 5.96
N THR A 41 9.21 -1.82 6.83
CA THR A 41 9.70 -0.72 7.67
C THR A 41 10.89 -0.03 6.98
N ARG A 42 11.47 1.01 7.62
CA ARG A 42 12.74 1.61 7.17
C ARG A 42 13.97 0.94 7.76
N LEU A 43 13.82 -0.19 8.45
CA LEU A 43 14.86 -0.89 9.18
C LEU A 43 15.34 -2.15 8.43
N GLY A 44 16.57 -2.59 8.74
CA GLY A 44 17.14 -3.85 8.21
C GLY A 44 17.79 -3.75 6.84
N GLY A 45 17.88 -2.56 6.24
CA GLY A 45 18.56 -2.32 4.97
C GLY A 45 20.01 -1.88 5.13
N VAL A 46 20.60 -1.51 3.99
CA VAL A 46 22.02 -1.10 3.87
C VAL A 46 22.19 0.37 3.47
N SER A 47 21.12 1.06 3.11
CA SER A 47 21.18 2.48 2.75
C SER A 47 21.60 3.35 3.92
N GLU A 48 22.26 4.47 3.63
CA GLU A 48 22.82 5.38 4.63
C GLU A 48 22.17 6.77 4.59
N GLY A 49 22.54 7.63 5.55
CA GLY A 49 22.07 9.02 5.61
C GLY A 49 20.55 9.15 5.75
N CYS A 50 19.92 9.98 4.94
CA CYS A 50 18.46 10.18 4.94
C CYS A 50 17.67 8.95 4.43
N TYR A 51 18.36 8.01 3.78
CA TYR A 51 17.81 6.75 3.26
C TYR A 51 17.95 5.58 4.25
N ALA A 52 18.54 5.82 5.43
CA ALA A 52 18.81 4.75 6.40
C ALA A 52 17.53 4.14 6.97
N SER A 53 17.40 2.81 6.84
CA SER A 53 18.32 1.90 6.17
C SER A 53 17.69 1.15 4.98
N MET A 54 16.36 0.89 5.01
CA MET A 54 15.60 0.10 4.03
C MET A 54 14.89 1.01 3.01
N ASN A 55 15.67 1.80 2.25
CA ASN A 55 15.08 2.56 1.15
C ASN A 55 14.76 1.62 -0.03
N LEU A 56 13.51 1.65 -0.49
CA LEU A 56 12.99 0.84 -1.59
C LEU A 56 12.62 1.72 -2.79
N SER A 57 13.49 2.66 -3.14
CA SER A 57 13.24 3.57 -4.28
C SER A 57 14.51 3.87 -5.06
N PHE A 58 14.53 3.51 -6.34
CA PHE A 58 15.59 3.85 -7.28
C PHE A 58 15.59 5.32 -7.72
N THR A 59 14.53 6.08 -7.40
CA THR A 59 14.35 7.46 -7.93
C THR A 59 14.56 8.55 -6.89
N ARG A 60 15.02 8.19 -5.67
CA ARG A 60 15.22 9.17 -4.58
C ARG A 60 16.66 9.70 -4.47
N GLY A 61 17.59 9.17 -5.26
CA GLY A 61 18.99 9.61 -5.28
C GLY A 61 19.92 8.79 -4.37
N ASP A 62 19.46 7.64 -3.91
CA ASP A 62 20.27 6.64 -3.21
C ASP A 62 21.13 5.84 -4.19
N ARG A 63 22.11 5.08 -3.68
CA ARG A 63 22.93 4.19 -4.50
C ARG A 63 22.09 3.02 -5.00
N GLU A 64 22.17 2.74 -6.29
CA GLU A 64 21.37 1.69 -6.92
C GLU A 64 21.67 0.31 -6.33
N GLU A 65 22.94 0.02 -6.00
CA GLU A 65 23.37 -1.24 -5.39
C GLU A 65 22.71 -1.44 -4.01
N ASP A 66 22.65 -0.37 -3.19
CA ASP A 66 22.05 -0.44 -1.86
C ASP A 66 20.54 -0.67 -1.94
N VAL A 67 19.87 0.00 -2.90
CA VAL A 67 18.43 -0.21 -3.13
C VAL A 67 18.14 -1.63 -3.61
N ARG A 68 18.97 -2.19 -4.50
CA ARG A 68 18.84 -3.59 -4.95
C ARG A 68 19.03 -4.58 -3.82
N GLU A 69 20.05 -4.38 -2.99
CA GLU A 69 20.28 -5.20 -1.79
C GLU A 69 19.09 -5.13 -0.84
N ASN A 70 18.52 -3.94 -0.63
CA ASN A 70 17.32 -3.76 0.20
C ASN A 70 16.13 -4.56 -0.33
N PHE A 71 15.90 -4.55 -1.66
CA PHE A 71 14.84 -5.37 -2.27
C PHE A 71 15.08 -6.87 -2.07
N CYS A 72 16.30 -7.35 -2.19
CA CYS A 72 16.61 -8.76 -1.95
C CYS A 72 16.41 -9.14 -0.48
N ARG A 73 16.83 -8.30 0.46
CA ARG A 73 16.65 -8.56 1.89
C ARG A 73 15.18 -8.64 2.29
N ILE A 74 14.35 -7.71 1.84
CA ILE A 74 12.91 -7.74 2.15
C ILE A 74 12.20 -8.89 1.43
N ALA A 75 12.64 -9.25 0.21
CA ALA A 75 12.14 -10.41 -0.51
C ALA A 75 12.35 -11.70 0.29
N ASP A 76 13.57 -11.91 0.78
CA ASP A 76 13.93 -13.07 1.61
C ASP A 76 13.10 -13.12 2.89
N ALA A 77 12.92 -11.96 3.57
CA ALA A 77 12.14 -11.87 4.79
C ALA A 77 10.65 -12.23 4.58
N ILE A 78 10.04 -11.79 3.48
CA ILE A 78 8.64 -12.11 3.12
C ILE A 78 8.53 -13.52 2.53
N GLY A 79 9.63 -14.08 2.01
CA GLY A 79 9.68 -15.40 1.37
C GLY A 79 9.22 -15.37 -0.08
N VAL A 80 9.46 -14.26 -0.81
CA VAL A 80 9.27 -14.11 -2.26
C VAL A 80 10.62 -14.01 -2.95
N ARG A 81 10.65 -14.19 -4.27
CA ARG A 81 11.90 -14.04 -5.04
C ARG A 81 12.02 -12.59 -5.52
N CYS A 82 13.20 -12.00 -5.30
CA CYS A 82 13.48 -10.62 -5.69
C CYS A 82 13.28 -10.40 -7.20
N GLU A 83 13.71 -11.35 -8.02
CA GLU A 83 13.62 -11.32 -9.49
C GLU A 83 12.19 -11.46 -10.02
N ASP A 84 11.22 -11.89 -9.20
CA ASP A 84 9.82 -12.07 -9.59
C ASP A 84 8.95 -10.84 -9.27
N MET A 85 9.56 -9.79 -8.76
CA MET A 85 8.85 -8.55 -8.45
C MET A 85 8.42 -7.81 -9.71
N VAL A 86 7.23 -7.22 -9.65
CA VAL A 86 6.68 -6.34 -10.69
C VAL A 86 6.25 -5.02 -10.05
N PHE A 87 6.85 -3.93 -10.51
CA PHE A 87 6.66 -2.59 -9.93
C PHE A 87 5.54 -1.81 -10.60
N SER A 88 4.78 -1.09 -9.81
CA SER A 88 3.97 0.03 -10.30
C SER A 88 4.87 1.20 -10.71
N GLN A 89 4.31 2.13 -11.53
CA GLN A 89 4.90 3.45 -11.74
C GLN A 89 3.85 4.52 -11.43
N GLN A 90 3.83 4.91 -10.18
CA GLN A 90 2.80 5.71 -9.55
C GLN A 90 2.93 7.20 -9.89
N THR A 91 1.85 7.77 -10.38
CA THR A 91 1.70 9.20 -10.66
C THR A 91 0.43 9.78 -10.07
N HIS A 92 -0.17 9.06 -9.10
CA HIS A 92 -1.39 9.40 -8.40
C HIS A 92 -2.64 9.37 -9.28
N THR A 93 -2.71 8.41 -10.19
CA THR A 93 -3.88 8.14 -11.05
C THR A 93 -4.79 7.06 -10.42
N SER A 94 -5.78 6.59 -11.19
CA SER A 94 -6.57 5.39 -10.87
C SER A 94 -6.35 4.27 -11.88
N ASN A 95 -5.25 4.30 -12.63
CA ASN A 95 -4.94 3.28 -13.62
C ASN A 95 -4.46 1.99 -12.95
N VAL A 96 -5.16 0.89 -13.25
CA VAL A 96 -4.86 -0.46 -12.77
C VAL A 96 -4.47 -1.36 -13.94
N ARG A 97 -3.27 -1.92 -13.87
CA ARG A 97 -2.70 -2.82 -14.88
C ARG A 97 -2.93 -4.28 -14.51
N VAL A 98 -3.30 -5.07 -15.51
CA VAL A 98 -3.22 -6.54 -15.44
C VAL A 98 -1.77 -6.95 -15.66
N VAL A 99 -1.22 -7.67 -14.70
CA VAL A 99 0.15 -8.22 -14.74
C VAL A 99 0.07 -9.69 -15.14
N THR A 100 0.92 -10.07 -16.09
CA THR A 100 1.01 -11.41 -16.64
C THR A 100 2.40 -12.00 -16.44
N GLU A 101 2.60 -13.27 -16.77
CA GLU A 101 3.91 -13.93 -16.74
C GLU A 101 4.98 -13.15 -17.55
N ALA A 102 4.57 -12.51 -18.66
CA ALA A 102 5.47 -11.71 -19.49
C ALA A 102 6.01 -10.46 -18.78
N ASP A 103 5.36 -10.01 -17.72
CA ASP A 103 5.75 -8.83 -16.94
C ASP A 103 6.71 -9.15 -15.77
N ARG A 104 6.98 -10.44 -15.49
CA ARG A 104 7.85 -10.89 -14.38
C ARG A 104 9.20 -10.16 -14.41
N GLY A 105 9.61 -9.60 -13.27
CA GLY A 105 10.87 -8.86 -13.12
C GLY A 105 10.85 -7.40 -13.59
N MET A 106 9.69 -6.89 -14.03
CA MET A 106 9.57 -5.49 -14.47
C MET A 106 9.78 -4.50 -13.32
N GLY A 107 10.77 -3.64 -13.46
CA GLY A 107 11.17 -2.63 -12.47
C GLY A 107 12.35 -3.04 -11.60
N ILE A 108 12.61 -4.34 -11.43
CA ILE A 108 13.74 -4.84 -10.62
C ILE A 108 14.86 -5.43 -11.50
N THR A 109 14.57 -6.36 -12.39
CA THR A 109 15.55 -7.00 -13.28
C THR A 109 15.48 -6.45 -14.70
N ARG A 110 14.39 -5.82 -15.07
CA ARG A 110 14.14 -5.21 -16.37
C ARG A 110 13.57 -3.81 -16.20
N PRO A 111 13.83 -2.88 -17.14
CA PRO A 111 13.18 -1.55 -17.12
C PRO A 111 11.65 -1.66 -17.16
N LEU A 112 10.95 -0.72 -16.50
CA LEU A 112 9.50 -0.61 -16.61
C LEU A 112 9.08 -0.28 -18.04
N ALA A 113 8.08 -1.03 -18.55
CA ALA A 113 7.53 -0.84 -19.89
C ALA A 113 6.25 0.01 -19.92
N TRP A 114 5.83 0.55 -18.78
CA TRP A 114 4.62 1.38 -18.64
C TRP A 114 4.87 2.63 -17.80
N GLN A 115 3.93 3.57 -17.89
CA GLN A 115 3.83 4.79 -17.11
C GLN A 115 2.42 4.94 -16.55
N ASP A 116 2.25 5.79 -15.53
CA ASP A 116 0.94 6.12 -14.96
C ASP A 116 0.13 4.92 -14.48
N VAL A 117 0.78 4.00 -13.79
CA VAL A 117 0.16 2.78 -13.23
C VAL A 117 0.27 2.82 -11.71
N ASP A 118 -0.85 3.05 -11.05
CA ASP A 118 -0.97 3.14 -9.58
C ASP A 118 -1.54 1.87 -8.94
N GLY A 119 -2.05 0.92 -9.74
CA GLY A 119 -2.54 -0.37 -9.27
C GLY A 119 -2.13 -1.52 -10.19
N LEU A 120 -1.95 -2.69 -9.60
CA LEU A 120 -1.57 -3.93 -10.27
C LEU A 120 -2.52 -5.05 -9.84
N VAL A 121 -2.93 -5.92 -10.76
CA VAL A 121 -3.71 -7.14 -10.47
C VAL A 121 -3.13 -8.32 -11.23
N THR A 122 -3.18 -9.52 -10.64
CA THR A 122 -2.70 -10.75 -11.28
C THR A 122 -3.35 -12.00 -10.68
N ASP A 123 -3.41 -13.07 -11.46
CA ASP A 123 -3.70 -14.44 -11.05
C ASP A 123 -2.46 -15.36 -11.20
N VAL A 124 -1.31 -14.79 -11.54
CA VAL A 124 -0.09 -15.57 -11.80
C VAL A 124 0.64 -15.87 -10.48
N PRO A 125 0.80 -17.16 -10.08
CA PRO A 125 1.53 -17.54 -8.89
C PRO A 125 3.01 -17.11 -8.95
N GLY A 126 3.57 -16.77 -7.79
CA GLY A 126 4.97 -16.39 -7.63
C GLY A 126 5.31 -14.98 -8.08
N ILE A 127 4.51 -14.31 -8.92
CA ILE A 127 4.71 -12.89 -9.21
C ILE A 127 4.43 -12.07 -7.94
N CYS A 128 5.38 -11.23 -7.54
CA CYS A 128 5.24 -10.31 -6.42
C CYS A 128 4.92 -8.89 -6.91
N LEU A 129 3.69 -8.42 -6.70
CA LEU A 129 3.28 -7.05 -6.96
C LEU A 129 3.92 -6.12 -5.95
N VAL A 130 4.46 -4.97 -6.41
CA VAL A 130 5.14 -4.00 -5.54
C VAL A 130 4.67 -2.58 -5.85
N THR A 131 4.32 -1.84 -4.78
CA THR A 131 3.92 -0.43 -4.81
C THR A 131 4.64 0.35 -3.72
N PHE A 132 4.82 1.69 -3.87
CA PHE A 132 5.76 2.50 -3.10
C PHE A 132 5.07 3.60 -2.30
N TYR A 133 5.60 3.90 -1.10
CA TYR A 133 4.91 4.77 -0.14
C TYR A 133 5.84 5.64 0.69
N ALA A 134 5.32 6.80 1.05
CA ALA A 134 5.65 7.61 2.20
C ALA A 134 4.42 8.51 2.45
N ASP A 135 3.54 8.05 3.32
CA ASP A 135 2.25 8.61 3.74
C ASP A 135 1.03 8.24 2.90
N CYS A 136 1.14 8.00 1.58
CA CYS A 136 0.02 7.52 0.78
C CYS A 136 -0.44 6.12 1.22
N VAL A 137 -1.67 5.76 0.88
CA VAL A 137 -2.36 4.57 1.39
C VAL A 137 -2.12 3.34 0.50
N PRO A 138 -1.55 2.25 1.03
CA PRO A 138 -1.52 0.95 0.37
C PRO A 138 -2.91 0.30 0.42
N LEU A 139 -3.36 -0.27 -0.69
CA LEU A 139 -4.59 -1.03 -0.78
C LEU A 139 -4.28 -2.44 -1.26
N PHE A 140 -4.52 -3.42 -0.39
CA PHE A 140 -4.33 -4.85 -0.68
C PHE A 140 -5.67 -5.49 -0.99
N PHE A 141 -5.70 -6.40 -1.97
CA PHE A 141 -6.89 -7.16 -2.36
C PHE A 141 -6.50 -8.63 -2.61
N VAL A 142 -7.26 -9.55 -2.03
CA VAL A 142 -7.07 -11.00 -2.21
C VAL A 142 -8.43 -11.64 -2.43
N ASP A 143 -8.63 -12.27 -3.57
CA ASP A 143 -9.77 -13.16 -3.81
C ASP A 143 -9.30 -14.61 -3.63
N PRO A 144 -9.64 -15.28 -2.51
CA PRO A 144 -9.20 -16.64 -2.25
C PRO A 144 -9.93 -17.68 -3.10
N VAL A 145 -11.10 -17.35 -3.65
CA VAL A 145 -11.91 -18.26 -4.48
C VAL A 145 -11.35 -18.32 -5.90
N LYS A 146 -11.03 -17.16 -6.47
CA LYS A 146 -10.47 -17.05 -7.82
C LYS A 146 -8.94 -17.14 -7.85
N LYS A 147 -8.29 -17.07 -6.68
CA LYS A 147 -6.83 -16.96 -6.55
C LYS A 147 -6.30 -15.77 -7.36
N VAL A 148 -6.83 -14.59 -7.09
CA VAL A 148 -6.46 -13.32 -7.73
C VAL A 148 -6.05 -12.34 -6.66
N ILE A 149 -4.99 -11.58 -6.94
CA ILE A 149 -4.50 -10.52 -6.06
C ILE A 149 -4.49 -9.17 -6.74
N GLY A 150 -4.63 -8.11 -5.94
CA GLY A 150 -4.48 -6.74 -6.38
C GLY A 150 -3.73 -5.91 -5.34
N LEU A 151 -2.89 -5.00 -5.80
CA LEU A 151 -2.15 -4.08 -4.94
C LEU A 151 -2.17 -2.68 -5.57
N SER A 152 -2.67 -1.67 -4.85
CA SER A 152 -2.84 -0.33 -5.39
C SER A 152 -2.37 0.75 -4.45
N HIS A 153 -1.85 1.84 -5.03
CA HIS A 153 -1.41 3.04 -4.35
C HIS A 153 -2.52 4.09 -4.37
N SER A 154 -2.98 4.51 -3.19
CA SER A 154 -4.04 5.50 -3.03
C SER A 154 -3.53 6.74 -2.29
N GLY A 155 -2.94 7.70 -3.00
CA GLY A 155 -2.81 9.07 -2.51
C GLY A 155 -4.18 9.77 -2.55
N TRP A 156 -4.28 11.02 -2.08
CA TRP A 156 -5.57 11.72 -2.06
C TRP A 156 -6.23 11.81 -3.45
N ARG A 157 -5.46 11.99 -4.54
CA ARG A 157 -5.99 12.00 -5.93
C ARG A 157 -6.51 10.63 -6.33
N GLY A 158 -5.77 9.55 -6.03
CA GLY A 158 -6.21 8.17 -6.26
C GLY A 158 -7.44 7.80 -5.44
N THR A 159 -7.55 8.33 -4.20
CA THR A 159 -8.73 8.14 -3.34
C THR A 159 -9.96 8.85 -3.95
N VAL A 160 -9.83 10.11 -4.36
CA VAL A 160 -10.91 10.85 -5.06
C VAL A 160 -11.32 10.13 -6.34
N ALA A 161 -10.35 9.67 -7.14
CA ALA A 161 -10.59 8.89 -8.35
C ALA A 161 -11.03 7.43 -8.08
N LYS A 162 -11.20 7.05 -6.80
CA LYS A 162 -11.68 5.73 -6.35
C LYS A 162 -10.86 4.55 -6.89
N ILE A 163 -9.51 4.63 -6.83
CA ILE A 163 -8.64 3.56 -7.35
C ILE A 163 -8.95 2.19 -6.72
N GLY A 164 -9.38 2.13 -5.46
CA GLY A 164 -9.82 0.89 -4.82
C GLY A 164 -10.99 0.23 -5.57
N LYS A 165 -11.98 1.03 -5.99
CA LYS A 165 -13.11 0.55 -6.80
C LYS A 165 -12.67 0.11 -8.19
N GLU A 166 -11.74 0.85 -8.81
CA GLU A 166 -11.16 0.49 -10.11
C GLU A 166 -10.39 -0.83 -10.03
N THR A 167 -9.69 -1.09 -8.92
CA THR A 167 -9.00 -2.36 -8.69
C THR A 167 -10.00 -3.51 -8.60
N VAL A 168 -11.04 -3.38 -7.77
CA VAL A 168 -12.12 -4.39 -7.66
C VAL A 168 -12.82 -4.60 -9.00
N ARG A 169 -13.12 -3.51 -9.73
CA ARG A 169 -13.69 -3.59 -11.08
C ARG A 169 -12.80 -4.39 -12.03
N LYS A 170 -11.48 -4.13 -12.03
CA LYS A 170 -10.52 -4.86 -12.86
C LYS A 170 -10.46 -6.35 -12.51
N MET A 171 -10.42 -6.70 -11.20
CA MET A 171 -10.47 -8.08 -10.73
C MET A 171 -11.74 -8.79 -11.19
N ARG A 172 -12.88 -8.11 -11.11
CA ARG A 172 -14.18 -8.64 -11.57
C ARG A 172 -14.22 -8.84 -13.09
N GLU A 173 -13.84 -7.82 -13.87
CA GLU A 173 -13.95 -7.85 -15.35
C GLU A 173 -13.00 -8.85 -16.00
N VAL A 174 -11.77 -9.00 -15.46
CA VAL A 174 -10.75 -9.84 -16.08
C VAL A 174 -10.81 -11.27 -15.56
N TYR A 175 -11.07 -11.45 -14.27
CA TYR A 175 -10.94 -12.76 -13.61
C TYR A 175 -12.28 -13.31 -13.09
N GLY A 176 -13.36 -12.53 -13.16
CA GLY A 176 -14.68 -12.94 -12.68
C GLY A 176 -14.76 -13.03 -11.16
N CYS A 177 -13.99 -12.22 -10.43
CA CYS A 177 -14.07 -12.12 -8.99
C CYS A 177 -15.45 -11.60 -8.54
N ASP A 178 -15.99 -12.15 -7.45
CA ASP A 178 -17.12 -11.57 -6.74
C ASP A 178 -16.59 -10.62 -5.65
N PRO A 179 -16.98 -9.34 -5.63
CA PRO A 179 -16.55 -8.43 -4.58
C PRO A 179 -16.83 -8.95 -3.16
N GLY A 180 -17.90 -9.75 -2.99
CA GLY A 180 -18.24 -10.38 -1.71
C GLY A 180 -17.25 -11.45 -1.22
N ASP A 181 -16.39 -11.96 -2.11
CA ASP A 181 -15.35 -12.93 -1.78
C ASP A 181 -13.98 -12.27 -1.55
N ILE A 182 -13.80 -11.00 -1.98
CA ILE A 182 -12.54 -10.28 -1.84
C ILE A 182 -12.30 -9.88 -0.39
N LEU A 183 -11.10 -10.21 0.10
CA LEU A 183 -10.53 -9.65 1.33
C LEU A 183 -9.68 -8.44 0.98
N ALA A 184 -9.85 -7.34 1.72
CA ALA A 184 -9.14 -6.10 1.44
C ALA A 184 -8.51 -5.51 2.71
N ALA A 185 -7.36 -4.82 2.52
CA ALA A 185 -6.75 -4.10 3.63
C ALA A 185 -6.27 -2.71 3.20
N VAL A 186 -6.51 -1.74 4.09
CA VAL A 186 -5.95 -0.39 4.04
C VAL A 186 -4.64 -0.40 4.83
N GLY A 187 -3.51 -0.14 4.16
CA GLY A 187 -2.16 -0.27 4.73
C GLY A 187 -1.69 0.91 5.57
N PRO A 188 -0.55 0.74 6.31
CA PRO A 188 0.06 1.81 7.08
C PRO A 188 0.31 3.05 6.23
N SER A 189 -0.18 4.19 6.68
CA SER A 189 -0.17 5.46 5.97
C SER A 189 -0.44 6.60 6.93
N ILE A 190 -0.52 7.83 6.46
CA ILE A 190 -0.75 8.98 7.32
C ILE A 190 -2.17 8.99 7.90
N CYS A 191 -2.32 9.17 9.21
CA CYS A 191 -3.62 9.25 9.87
C CYS A 191 -4.26 10.64 9.76
N GLN A 192 -5.54 10.75 10.09
CA GLN A 192 -6.29 12.00 10.05
C GLN A 192 -5.63 13.12 10.83
N ASP A 193 -5.19 12.88 12.08
CA ASP A 193 -4.57 13.89 12.94
C ASP A 193 -3.27 14.50 12.36
N CYS A 194 -2.59 13.74 11.50
CA CYS A 194 -1.35 14.15 10.86
C CYS A 194 -1.52 14.68 9.44
N TYR A 195 -2.70 14.44 8.82
CA TYR A 195 -2.93 14.78 7.41
C TYR A 195 -3.73 16.07 7.25
N GLU A 196 -3.04 17.20 7.46
CA GLU A 196 -3.58 18.54 7.19
C GLU A 196 -3.54 18.83 5.69
N VAL A 197 -4.67 19.30 5.12
CA VAL A 197 -4.84 19.62 3.70
C VAL A 197 -5.48 20.98 3.50
N SER A 198 -5.38 21.53 2.28
CA SER A 198 -6.04 22.76 1.87
C SER A 198 -7.52 22.54 1.56
N GLU A 199 -8.28 23.63 1.47
CA GLU A 199 -9.68 23.61 1.09
C GLU A 199 -9.90 23.05 -0.34
N GLU A 200 -8.97 23.29 -1.26
CA GLU A 200 -9.00 22.75 -2.63
C GLU A 200 -9.05 21.21 -2.64
N VAL A 201 -8.31 20.57 -1.75
CA VAL A 201 -8.36 19.09 -1.62
C VAL A 201 -9.74 18.66 -1.13
N ILE A 202 -10.29 19.36 -0.13
CA ILE A 202 -11.61 19.02 0.43
C ILE A 202 -12.73 19.19 -0.62
N GLN A 203 -12.67 20.24 -1.45
CA GLN A 203 -13.63 20.42 -2.54
C GLN A 203 -13.67 19.21 -3.47
N GLN A 204 -12.51 18.62 -3.79
CA GLN A 204 -12.46 17.40 -4.60
C GLN A 204 -13.13 16.20 -3.91
N PHE A 205 -12.97 16.07 -2.59
CA PHE A 205 -13.71 15.03 -1.83
C PHE A 205 -15.21 15.30 -1.80
N GLN A 206 -15.63 16.55 -1.64
CA GLN A 206 -17.04 16.93 -1.63
C GLN A 206 -17.76 16.63 -2.95
N GLU A 207 -17.07 16.73 -4.08
CA GLU A 207 -17.60 16.39 -5.41
C GLU A 207 -17.81 14.88 -5.60
N HIS A 208 -17.06 14.02 -4.87
CA HIS A 208 -17.02 12.58 -5.11
C HIS A 208 -17.57 11.73 -3.96
N PHE A 209 -17.83 12.33 -2.78
CA PHE A 209 -18.39 11.67 -1.61
C PHE A 209 -19.67 12.38 -1.17
N SER A 210 -20.65 11.61 -0.67
CA SER A 210 -21.93 12.14 -0.24
C SER A 210 -21.78 13.07 0.97
N GLU A 211 -22.56 14.16 1.02
CA GLU A 211 -22.54 15.14 2.11
C GLU A 211 -22.74 14.50 3.50
N LYS A 212 -23.58 13.48 3.60
CA LYS A 212 -23.79 12.72 4.85
C LYS A 212 -22.52 12.08 5.42
N ASP A 213 -21.51 11.85 4.57
CA ASP A 213 -20.28 11.16 4.92
C ASP A 213 -19.13 12.13 5.28
N TRP A 214 -19.25 13.42 4.95
CA TRP A 214 -18.19 14.42 5.11
C TRP A 214 -17.69 14.53 6.55
N ALA A 215 -18.58 14.52 7.52
CA ALA A 215 -18.21 14.62 8.94
C ALA A 215 -17.34 13.45 9.43
N SER A 216 -17.39 12.30 8.74
CA SER A 216 -16.53 11.14 9.02
C SER A 216 -15.21 11.18 8.26
N LEU A 217 -15.09 12.02 7.23
CA LEU A 217 -13.92 12.12 6.36
C LEU A 217 -12.99 13.28 6.73
N PHE A 218 -13.54 14.44 7.09
CA PHE A 218 -12.73 15.62 7.37
C PHE A 218 -13.41 16.60 8.33
N TYR A 219 -12.59 17.40 8.99
CA TYR A 219 -13.07 18.54 9.78
C TYR A 219 -12.18 19.76 9.58
N LYS A 220 -12.80 20.98 9.70
CA LYS A 220 -12.11 22.24 9.56
C LYS A 220 -11.41 22.64 10.87
N LYS A 221 -10.16 23.12 10.75
CA LYS A 221 -9.38 23.66 11.85
C LYS A 221 -9.55 25.18 11.96
N GLU A 222 -9.15 25.73 13.12
CA GLU A 222 -9.17 27.18 13.37
C GLU A 222 -8.28 27.98 12.40
N ASN A 223 -7.19 27.37 11.88
CA ASN A 223 -6.31 27.97 10.89
C ASN A 223 -6.86 27.98 9.45
N GLY A 224 -8.11 27.55 9.26
CA GLY A 224 -8.78 27.49 7.96
C GLY A 224 -8.44 26.26 7.11
N LYS A 225 -7.49 25.43 7.52
CA LYS A 225 -7.16 24.14 6.88
C LYS A 225 -8.04 23.03 7.43
N TYR A 226 -7.87 21.83 6.89
CA TYR A 226 -8.67 20.66 7.24
C TYR A 226 -7.80 19.48 7.61
N GLN A 227 -8.30 18.63 8.51
CA GLN A 227 -7.76 17.29 8.74
C GLN A 227 -8.59 16.28 7.95
N MET A 228 -7.91 15.44 7.16
CA MET A 228 -8.53 14.49 6.23
C MET A 228 -8.21 13.04 6.61
N ASP A 229 -9.24 12.19 6.65
CA ASP A 229 -9.13 10.76 6.91
C ASP A 229 -9.13 9.96 5.60
N LEU A 230 -7.95 9.59 5.11
CA LEU A 230 -7.80 8.74 3.94
C LEU A 230 -8.10 7.26 4.25
N TRP A 231 -7.94 6.83 5.49
CA TRP A 231 -8.27 5.45 5.88
C TRP A 231 -9.77 5.22 5.75
N ARG A 232 -10.55 6.11 6.37
CA ARG A 232 -12.01 6.06 6.29
C ARG A 232 -12.53 6.20 4.85
N ALA A 233 -11.94 7.10 4.06
CA ALA A 233 -12.32 7.27 2.65
C ALA A 233 -12.11 5.99 1.83
N ASN A 234 -10.99 5.31 1.99
CA ASN A 234 -10.71 4.05 1.27
C ASN A 234 -11.57 2.89 1.79
N GLU A 235 -11.84 2.81 3.09
CA GLU A 235 -12.77 1.84 3.65
C GLU A 235 -14.18 2.00 3.04
N MET A 236 -14.67 3.22 2.94
CA MET A 236 -15.97 3.51 2.30
C MET A 236 -15.99 3.11 0.82
N ILE A 237 -14.88 3.32 0.09
CA ILE A 237 -14.74 2.90 -1.30
C ILE A 237 -14.80 1.36 -1.41
N PHE A 238 -14.21 0.63 -0.47
CA PHE A 238 -14.28 -0.82 -0.43
C PHE A 238 -15.73 -1.31 -0.24
N LEU A 239 -16.45 -0.73 0.73
CA LEU A 239 -17.85 -1.03 0.97
C LEU A 239 -18.73 -0.69 -0.25
N GLU A 240 -18.53 0.48 -0.86
CA GLU A 240 -19.21 0.88 -2.11
C GLU A 240 -18.93 -0.10 -3.27
N SER A 241 -17.77 -0.74 -3.27
CA SER A 241 -17.37 -1.73 -4.29
C SER A 241 -18.00 -3.10 -4.08
N GLY A 242 -18.69 -3.33 -2.95
CA GLY A 242 -19.36 -4.58 -2.61
C GLY A 242 -18.53 -5.52 -1.75
N ILE A 243 -17.37 -5.10 -1.25
CA ILE A 243 -16.59 -5.87 -0.28
C ILE A 243 -17.34 -5.85 1.06
N LYS A 244 -17.44 -7.01 1.72
CA LYS A 244 -18.15 -7.14 3.01
C LYS A 244 -17.34 -6.49 4.14
N THR A 245 -18.01 -5.93 5.13
CA THR A 245 -17.36 -5.28 6.28
C THR A 245 -16.39 -6.21 7.00
N GLU A 246 -16.76 -7.46 7.21
CA GLU A 246 -15.93 -8.49 7.86
C GLU A 246 -14.70 -8.91 7.03
N HIS A 247 -14.65 -8.53 5.75
CA HIS A 247 -13.54 -8.76 4.84
C HIS A 247 -12.58 -7.56 4.73
N ILE A 248 -12.77 -6.52 5.53
CA ILE A 248 -11.96 -5.31 5.48
C ILE A 248 -11.13 -5.15 6.75
N ALA A 249 -9.82 -5.00 6.59
CA ALA A 249 -8.91 -4.59 7.65
C ALA A 249 -8.42 -3.16 7.39
N VAL A 250 -8.59 -2.26 8.37
CA VAL A 250 -8.10 -0.88 8.27
C VAL A 250 -6.97 -0.69 9.26
N THR A 251 -5.81 -0.25 8.78
CA THR A 251 -4.62 0.00 9.62
C THR A 251 -4.92 0.92 10.81
N ASN A 252 -4.18 0.74 11.88
CA ASN A 252 -4.11 1.68 13.00
C ASN A 252 -2.67 2.21 13.22
N ILE A 253 -1.80 2.05 12.21
CA ILE A 253 -0.40 2.48 12.23
C ILE A 253 -0.22 3.67 11.29
N CYS A 254 0.13 4.84 11.86
CA CYS A 254 0.40 6.06 11.12
C CYS A 254 1.89 6.18 10.79
N THR A 255 2.23 6.42 9.52
CA THR A 255 3.62 6.60 9.07
C THR A 255 4.28 7.82 9.71
N HIS A 256 3.56 8.94 9.83
CA HIS A 256 4.06 10.16 10.47
C HIS A 256 4.30 9.98 11.98
N CYS A 257 3.36 9.35 12.71
CA CYS A 257 3.51 9.09 14.13
C CYS A 257 4.64 8.10 14.46
N ASN A 258 5.01 7.27 13.48
CA ASN A 258 6.06 6.26 13.58
C ASN A 258 7.26 6.57 12.68
N SER A 259 7.59 7.84 12.46
CA SER A 259 8.64 8.25 11.51
C SER A 259 10.05 7.76 11.86
N GLU A 260 10.28 7.27 13.07
CA GLU A 260 11.53 6.62 13.46
C GLU A 260 11.72 5.25 12.82
N VAL A 261 10.63 4.55 12.51
CA VAL A 261 10.63 3.19 11.94
C VAL A 261 9.93 3.08 10.58
N LEU A 262 9.26 4.15 10.13
CA LEU A 262 8.60 4.25 8.82
C LEU A 262 9.01 5.56 8.13
N TYR A 263 9.21 5.55 6.81
CA TYR A 263 9.39 6.80 6.07
C TYR A 263 8.06 7.56 5.96
N SER A 264 8.11 8.86 6.25
CA SER A 264 6.96 9.78 6.12
C SER A 264 7.40 11.04 5.40
N HIS A 265 6.73 11.37 4.29
CA HIS A 265 6.96 12.63 3.58
C HIS A 265 6.57 13.84 4.44
N ARG A 266 5.49 13.74 5.19
CA ARG A 266 5.02 14.80 6.08
C ARG A 266 6.02 15.12 7.19
N ALA A 267 6.72 14.10 7.72
CA ALA A 267 7.71 14.28 8.77
C ALA A 267 9.08 14.72 8.25
N MET A 268 9.51 14.22 7.07
CA MET A 268 10.90 14.31 6.60
C MET A 268 11.06 15.15 5.34
N GLY A 269 9.97 15.53 4.67
CA GLY A 269 10.03 16.18 3.36
C GLY A 269 10.64 15.27 2.29
N ASP A 270 11.50 15.84 1.45
CA ASP A 270 12.13 15.09 0.35
C ASP A 270 13.37 14.29 0.77
N GLN A 271 13.91 14.53 1.97
CA GLN A 271 15.09 13.83 2.49
C GLN A 271 14.70 12.53 3.19
N ARG A 272 14.27 11.54 2.41
CA ARG A 272 13.80 10.25 2.89
C ARG A 272 13.87 9.18 1.82
N GLY A 273 13.86 7.92 2.24
CA GLY A 273 13.58 6.79 1.38
C GLY A 273 12.07 6.59 1.13
N ASN A 274 11.72 5.51 0.47
CA ASN A 274 10.35 5.02 0.33
C ASN A 274 10.20 3.66 1.00
N LEU A 275 9.02 3.44 1.57
CA LEU A 275 8.49 2.14 1.95
C LEU A 275 7.89 1.46 0.72
N ALA A 276 7.67 0.14 0.81
CA ALA A 276 6.95 -0.60 -0.21
C ALA A 276 5.95 -1.59 0.41
N ALA A 277 4.89 -1.86 -0.33
CA ALA A 277 3.97 -2.97 -0.10
C ALA A 277 4.25 -4.08 -1.11
N PHE A 278 4.11 -5.31 -0.65
CA PHE A 278 4.40 -6.54 -1.40
C PHE A 278 3.20 -7.47 -1.28
N LEU A 279 2.81 -8.09 -2.40
CA LEU A 279 1.73 -9.08 -2.42
C LEU A 279 2.00 -10.09 -3.54
N ALA A 280 2.04 -11.37 -3.21
CA ALA A 280 2.25 -12.47 -4.15
C ALA A 280 1.29 -13.64 -3.85
N LEU A 281 0.79 -14.31 -4.88
CA LEU A 281 0.19 -15.63 -4.74
C LEU A 281 1.29 -16.67 -4.47
N ASN A 282 1.00 -17.62 -3.58
CA ASN A 282 1.90 -18.75 -3.36
C ASN A 282 2.07 -19.54 -4.66
N GLU A 283 3.29 -20.00 -4.92
CA GLU A 283 3.50 -21.02 -5.95
C GLU A 283 2.72 -22.29 -5.53
N GLU A 284 2.03 -22.90 -6.47
CA GLU A 284 1.40 -24.19 -6.20
C GLU A 284 2.51 -25.23 -5.99
N THR A 285 2.52 -25.86 -4.81
CA THR A 285 3.38 -27.00 -4.50
C THR A 285 2.88 -28.26 -5.18
#